data_09f1b8904f668c21de6aa31e9750ac5c
#
_entry.id   09f1b8904f668c21de6aa31e9750ac5c
#
_cell.length_a   1.000
_cell.length_b   1.000
_cell.length_c   1.000
_cell.angle_alpha   90.00
_cell.angle_beta   90.00
_cell.angle_gamma   90.00
#
_symmetry.space_group_name_H-M   'P 1'
#
loop_
_entity.id
_entity.type
_entity.pdbx_description
1 polymer ?
#
loop_
_entity_poly.entity_id
_entity_poly.type
_entity_poly.pdbx_seq_one_letter_code
_entity_poly.pdbx_strand_id
1 'polypeptide(L)'
;MLERAVRLGSWRRRFSSRFSDLSDLLREAEYQARCDGVDVIQARHVDAAEAARHRRHGLSEDRTHELIADGVVNVATDGEVVGQVNGLAVFDLGHHRFGKPSRITARVGLGREGVINIERLAGLSGPTHDKGVGILTGFLRGAFARRVPLTMACSVTFEQSYGGIDGDSASSTEIYAILSALAEIPIKQGIAVTGSVDQYGGVQAIGGVNEKIEGFFRVCKSTGLTGRQGVMIPASNVLDLHLAIEVVDAVREGQFNVWAVETIEGGIELLTGVEAGEWSDEDGWPEGSVFGRCQARLNEMVRLMRQSGKGKPASDESENGAGISENGDQNDEDDGDNGDQAHTS
;
A
#
# COMPACT_ATOMS: atom_id res chain seq x y z
N MET A 1 -23.01 -13.69 19.99
CA MET A 1 -22.13 -13.10 21.02
C MET A 1 -20.70 -13.66 20.95
N LEU A 2 -20.48 -14.99 20.96
CA LEU A 2 -19.11 -15.55 20.87
C LEU A 2 -18.39 -15.10 19.60
N GLU A 3 -19.02 -15.16 18.45
CA GLU A 3 -18.48 -14.67 17.16
C GLU A 3 -18.05 -13.20 17.25
N ARG A 4 -18.90 -12.36 17.87
CA ARG A 4 -18.56 -10.94 18.06
C ARG A 4 -17.35 -10.75 18.99
N ALA A 5 -17.26 -11.52 20.04
CA ALA A 5 -16.11 -11.48 20.94
C ALA A 5 -14.80 -11.89 20.25
N VAL A 6 -14.85 -12.85 19.32
CA VAL A 6 -13.73 -13.24 18.47
C VAL A 6 -13.36 -12.10 17.50
N ARG A 7 -14.32 -11.52 16.80
CA ARG A 7 -14.09 -10.38 15.87
C ARG A 7 -13.44 -9.20 16.59
N LEU A 8 -13.93 -8.82 17.76
CA LEU A 8 -13.34 -7.76 18.59
C LEU A 8 -11.93 -8.10 19.08
N GLY A 9 -11.59 -9.39 19.17
CA GLY A 9 -10.28 -9.87 19.58
C GLY A 9 -9.23 -9.84 18.48
N SER A 10 -9.62 -9.66 17.22
CA SER A 10 -8.77 -9.69 16.01
C SER A 10 -7.98 -11.01 15.80
N TRP A 11 -8.28 -12.06 16.58
CA TRP A 11 -7.62 -13.36 16.54
C TRP A 11 -8.66 -14.47 16.69
N ARG A 12 -8.80 -15.35 15.73
CA ARG A 12 -9.80 -16.42 15.72
C ARG A 12 -9.79 -17.30 16.99
N ARG A 13 -8.64 -17.42 17.65
CA ARG A 13 -8.45 -18.26 18.84
C ARG A 13 -8.55 -17.52 20.17
N ARG A 14 -8.88 -16.22 20.16
CA ARG A 14 -8.95 -15.39 21.36
C ARG A 14 -10.22 -14.58 21.39
N PHE A 15 -10.80 -14.45 22.58
CA PHE A 15 -11.91 -13.54 22.83
C PHE A 15 -11.38 -12.18 23.25
N SER A 16 -12.07 -11.13 22.83
CA SER A 16 -11.79 -9.80 23.33
C SER A 16 -12.05 -9.71 24.83
N SER A 17 -11.15 -9.06 25.56
CA SER A 17 -11.36 -8.67 26.94
C SER A 17 -12.12 -7.34 27.10
N ARG A 18 -12.59 -6.75 26.02
CA ARG A 18 -13.43 -5.54 26.03
C ARG A 18 -14.87 -5.88 26.43
N PHE A 19 -15.06 -6.20 27.71
CA PHE A 19 -16.39 -6.60 28.21
C PHE A 19 -17.42 -5.48 28.13
N SER A 20 -17.01 -4.21 28.17
CA SER A 20 -17.89 -3.07 27.95
C SER A 20 -18.60 -3.15 26.58
N ASP A 21 -17.84 -3.39 25.51
CA ASP A 21 -18.36 -3.42 24.15
C ASP A 21 -19.37 -4.57 23.96
N LEU A 22 -19.08 -5.73 24.59
CA LEU A 22 -19.98 -6.88 24.59
C LEU A 22 -21.23 -6.63 25.42
N SER A 23 -21.09 -5.98 26.58
CA SER A 23 -22.24 -5.63 27.44
C SER A 23 -23.14 -4.61 26.78
N ASP A 24 -22.58 -3.64 26.08
CA ASP A 24 -23.35 -2.64 25.34
C ASP A 24 -24.10 -3.28 24.17
N LEU A 25 -23.49 -4.24 23.48
CA LEU A 25 -24.19 -4.99 22.43
C LEU A 25 -25.35 -5.82 23.00
N LEU A 26 -25.14 -6.44 24.19
CA LEU A 26 -26.23 -7.18 24.86
C LEU A 26 -27.39 -6.27 25.26
N ARG A 27 -27.12 -5.08 25.80
CA ARG A 27 -28.17 -4.10 26.16
C ARG A 27 -28.96 -3.66 24.93
N GLU A 28 -28.28 -3.44 23.80
CA GLU A 28 -28.94 -3.10 22.54
C GLU A 28 -29.75 -4.28 22.00
N ALA A 29 -29.24 -5.51 22.09
CA ALA A 29 -29.98 -6.71 21.70
C ALA A 29 -31.20 -6.98 22.60
N GLU A 30 -31.09 -6.67 23.91
CA GLU A 30 -32.23 -6.70 24.82
C GLU A 30 -33.32 -5.70 24.41
N TYR A 31 -32.93 -4.48 24.04
CA TYR A 31 -33.87 -3.50 23.52
C TYR A 31 -34.60 -4.03 22.28
N GLN A 32 -33.92 -4.67 21.34
CA GLN A 32 -34.55 -5.29 20.17
C GLN A 32 -35.53 -6.42 20.57
N ALA A 33 -35.14 -7.26 21.54
CA ALA A 33 -36.00 -8.33 22.03
C ALA A 33 -37.29 -7.77 22.65
N ARG A 34 -37.18 -6.70 23.44
CA ARG A 34 -38.34 -6.02 24.02
C ARG A 34 -39.28 -5.40 22.96
N CYS A 35 -38.72 -4.83 21.86
CA CYS A 35 -39.49 -4.33 20.76
C CYS A 35 -40.26 -5.46 20.06
N ASP A 36 -39.69 -6.67 20.01
CA ASP A 36 -40.33 -7.87 19.46
C ASP A 36 -41.32 -8.54 20.47
N GLY A 37 -41.43 -8.02 21.70
CA GLY A 37 -42.30 -8.55 22.74
C GLY A 37 -41.81 -9.89 23.33
N VAL A 38 -40.52 -10.18 23.31
CA VAL A 38 -39.92 -11.41 23.86
C VAL A 38 -38.94 -11.11 24.98
N ASP A 39 -38.93 -11.97 26.01
CA ASP A 39 -38.12 -11.81 27.22
C ASP A 39 -36.68 -12.36 27.05
N VAL A 40 -36.43 -13.16 26.03
CA VAL A 40 -35.13 -13.84 25.83
C VAL A 40 -34.46 -13.33 24.56
N ILE A 41 -33.21 -12.87 24.69
CA ILE A 41 -32.40 -12.46 23.55
C ILE A 41 -32.09 -13.67 22.65
N GLN A 42 -32.44 -13.56 21.39
CA GLN A 42 -32.12 -14.53 20.33
C GLN A 42 -31.05 -13.98 19.40
N ALA A 43 -30.46 -14.83 18.55
CA ALA A 43 -29.41 -14.42 17.59
C ALA A 43 -29.87 -13.23 16.73
N ARG A 44 -31.10 -13.27 16.20
CA ARG A 44 -31.66 -12.18 15.37
C ARG A 44 -31.67 -10.81 16.06
N HIS A 45 -31.79 -10.78 17.40
CA HIS A 45 -31.77 -9.51 18.14
C HIS A 45 -30.36 -8.95 18.25
N VAL A 46 -29.34 -9.83 18.32
CA VAL A 46 -27.93 -9.43 18.24
C VAL A 46 -27.60 -8.89 16.85
N ASP A 47 -28.06 -9.57 15.80
CA ASP A 47 -27.87 -9.13 14.41
C ASP A 47 -28.57 -7.78 14.14
N ALA A 48 -29.80 -7.60 14.68
CA ALA A 48 -30.52 -6.34 14.59
C ALA A 48 -29.82 -5.20 15.33
N ALA A 49 -29.20 -5.48 16.49
CA ALA A 49 -28.42 -4.52 17.25
C ALA A 49 -27.12 -4.14 16.50
N GLU A 50 -26.43 -5.10 15.90
CA GLU A 50 -25.26 -4.83 15.05
C GLU A 50 -25.62 -3.99 13.82
N ALA A 51 -26.71 -4.32 13.13
CA ALA A 51 -27.21 -3.52 12.01
C ALA A 51 -27.58 -2.09 12.45
N ALA A 52 -28.17 -1.92 13.63
CA ALA A 52 -28.46 -0.62 14.20
C ALA A 52 -27.19 0.18 14.54
N ARG A 53 -26.13 -0.49 15.06
CA ARG A 53 -24.81 0.13 15.26
C ARG A 53 -24.20 0.59 13.94
N HIS A 54 -24.22 -0.26 12.93
CA HIS A 54 -23.72 0.11 11.59
C HIS A 54 -24.45 1.36 11.07
N ARG A 55 -25.77 1.41 11.14
CA ARG A 55 -26.55 2.60 10.74
C ARG A 55 -26.19 3.88 11.50
N ARG A 56 -25.77 3.77 12.76
CA ARG A 56 -25.37 4.94 13.58
C ARG A 56 -23.93 5.39 13.35
N HIS A 57 -23.03 4.45 13.07
CA HIS A 57 -21.59 4.70 13.06
C HIS A 57 -20.93 4.45 11.70
N GLY A 58 -21.63 3.80 10.75
CA GLY A 58 -21.09 3.39 9.45
C GLY A 58 -21.13 4.45 8.35
N LEU A 59 -21.62 5.69 8.63
CA LEU A 59 -21.78 6.73 7.62
C LEU A 59 -20.50 6.97 6.78
N SER A 60 -19.33 6.97 7.42
CA SER A 60 -18.05 7.18 6.71
C SER A 60 -17.72 6.03 5.77
N GLU A 61 -18.05 4.80 6.16
CA GLU A 61 -17.91 3.61 5.32
C GLU A 61 -18.87 3.70 4.13
N ASP A 62 -20.17 3.93 4.39
CA ASP A 62 -21.20 4.01 3.36
C ASP A 62 -20.87 5.12 2.36
N ARG A 63 -20.45 6.30 2.85
CA ARG A 63 -20.02 7.41 1.99
C ARG A 63 -18.81 7.06 1.14
N THR A 64 -17.84 6.32 1.69
CA THR A 64 -16.69 5.84 0.93
C THR A 64 -17.12 4.91 -0.21
N HIS A 65 -18.03 3.99 0.07
CA HIS A 65 -18.56 3.06 -0.93
C HIS A 65 -19.38 3.78 -2.03
N GLU A 66 -20.18 4.77 -1.66
CA GLU A 66 -20.88 5.63 -2.63
C GLU A 66 -19.89 6.34 -3.57
N LEU A 67 -18.85 7.00 -3.01
CA LEU A 67 -17.84 7.69 -3.81
C LEU A 67 -17.09 6.76 -4.78
N ILE A 68 -16.87 5.50 -4.39
CA ILE A 68 -16.27 4.50 -5.27
C ILE A 68 -17.27 4.06 -6.34
N ALA A 69 -18.52 3.79 -5.96
CA ALA A 69 -19.58 3.37 -6.89
C ALA A 69 -19.88 4.45 -7.95
N ASP A 70 -19.84 5.71 -7.54
CA ASP A 70 -20.05 6.88 -8.42
C ASP A 70 -18.81 7.21 -9.28
N GLY A 71 -17.70 6.46 -9.11
CA GLY A 71 -16.46 6.69 -9.84
C GLY A 71 -15.69 7.95 -9.43
N VAL A 72 -16.04 8.60 -8.32
CA VAL A 72 -15.31 9.75 -7.76
C VAL A 72 -13.98 9.29 -7.16
N VAL A 73 -13.99 8.17 -6.44
CA VAL A 73 -12.78 7.48 -5.99
C VAL A 73 -12.52 6.30 -6.90
N ASN A 74 -11.37 6.32 -7.56
CA ASN A 74 -11.03 5.35 -8.58
C ASN A 74 -10.51 4.04 -7.95
N VAL A 75 -11.32 2.99 -7.98
CA VAL A 75 -10.96 1.61 -7.65
C VAL A 75 -11.43 0.71 -8.79
N ALA A 76 -10.51 0.04 -9.45
CA ALA A 76 -10.84 -0.89 -10.53
C ALA A 76 -11.08 -2.28 -9.94
N THR A 77 -12.19 -2.93 -10.30
CA THR A 77 -12.54 -4.29 -9.86
C THR A 77 -12.47 -5.32 -10.98
N ASP A 78 -12.01 -4.91 -12.17
CA ASP A 78 -11.81 -5.75 -13.37
C ASP A 78 -10.75 -5.14 -14.28
N GLY A 79 -10.33 -5.90 -15.29
CA GLY A 79 -9.29 -5.47 -16.24
C GLY A 79 -7.87 -5.69 -15.73
N GLU A 80 -6.91 -5.23 -16.52
CA GLU A 80 -5.48 -5.39 -16.26
C GLU A 80 -4.74 -4.08 -16.57
N VAL A 81 -3.86 -3.64 -15.66
CA VAL A 81 -3.12 -2.37 -15.79
C VAL A 81 -1.67 -2.54 -15.34
N VAL A 82 -0.74 -1.95 -16.08
CA VAL A 82 0.70 -1.92 -15.74
C VAL A 82 0.96 -0.87 -14.66
N GLY A 83 1.68 -1.25 -13.61
CA GLY A 83 2.11 -0.36 -12.54
C GLY A 83 0.98 0.11 -11.62
N GLN A 84 -0.13 -0.62 -11.55
CA GLN A 84 -1.28 -0.30 -10.70
C GLN A 84 -1.75 -1.53 -9.92
N VAL A 85 -2.04 -1.36 -8.63
CA VAL A 85 -2.59 -2.39 -7.74
C VAL A 85 -3.60 -1.76 -6.78
N ASN A 86 -4.65 -2.49 -6.40
CA ASN A 86 -5.53 -2.11 -5.31
C ASN A 86 -4.90 -2.51 -3.97
N GLY A 87 -4.50 -1.56 -3.16
CA GLY A 87 -4.08 -1.76 -1.77
C GLY A 87 -5.25 -1.65 -0.80
N LEU A 88 -5.08 -2.17 0.42
CA LEU A 88 -6.13 -2.18 1.44
C LEU A 88 -5.66 -1.52 2.73
N ALA A 89 -6.40 -0.53 3.18
CA ALA A 89 -6.22 0.13 4.48
C ALA A 89 -7.38 -0.19 5.42
N VAL A 90 -7.16 -0.02 6.73
CA VAL A 90 -8.22 -0.07 7.75
C VAL A 90 -8.40 1.33 8.32
N PHE A 91 -9.65 1.76 8.38
CA PHE A 91 -10.05 2.97 9.08
C PHE A 91 -10.69 2.59 10.42
N ASP A 92 -10.14 3.12 11.50
CA ASP A 92 -10.64 2.92 12.85
C ASP A 92 -11.18 4.25 13.39
N LEU A 93 -12.50 4.34 13.53
CA LEU A 93 -13.22 5.51 14.05
C LEU A 93 -13.61 5.31 15.53
N GLY A 94 -12.96 4.39 16.24
CA GLY A 94 -13.26 4.04 17.61
C GLY A 94 -14.43 3.08 17.77
N HIS A 95 -15.63 3.49 17.39
CA HIS A 95 -16.84 2.65 17.47
C HIS A 95 -17.13 1.84 16.19
N HIS A 96 -16.44 2.16 15.10
CA HIS A 96 -16.61 1.50 13.80
C HIS A 96 -15.27 1.36 13.09
N ARG A 97 -15.00 0.16 12.60
CA ARG A 97 -13.79 -0.16 11.81
C ARG A 97 -14.22 -0.77 10.49
N PHE A 98 -13.58 -0.35 9.41
CA PHE A 98 -13.85 -0.88 8.08
C PHE A 98 -12.60 -0.85 7.20
N GLY A 99 -12.61 -1.72 6.18
CA GLY A 99 -11.58 -1.76 5.17
C GLY A 99 -11.90 -0.83 3.99
N LYS A 100 -10.88 -0.12 3.51
CA LYS A 100 -11.00 0.74 2.33
C LYS A 100 -9.96 0.35 1.30
N PRO A 101 -10.35 0.03 0.06
CA PRO A 101 -9.40 -0.08 -1.04
C PRO A 101 -8.88 1.29 -1.44
N SER A 102 -7.61 1.32 -1.84
CA SER A 102 -6.93 2.49 -2.40
C SER A 102 -6.11 2.05 -3.59
N ARG A 103 -6.15 2.82 -4.68
CA ARG A 103 -5.32 2.57 -5.85
C ARG A 103 -3.89 3.01 -5.55
N ILE A 104 -2.95 2.09 -5.69
CA ILE A 104 -1.52 2.33 -5.60
C ILE A 104 -0.93 2.26 -6.99
N THR A 105 -0.14 3.25 -7.37
CA THR A 105 0.51 3.30 -8.68
C THR A 105 2.02 3.46 -8.53
N ALA A 106 2.75 2.88 -9.48
CA ALA A 106 4.19 3.06 -9.64
C ALA A 106 4.51 3.51 -11.06
N ARG A 107 5.39 4.50 -11.19
CA ARG A 107 5.93 4.97 -12.48
C ARG A 107 7.44 4.90 -12.44
N VAL A 108 8.01 4.31 -13.46
CA VAL A 108 9.46 4.08 -13.57
C VAL A 108 10.02 4.86 -14.74
N GLY A 109 11.16 5.52 -14.52
CA GLY A 109 11.90 6.27 -15.52
C GLY A 109 13.41 6.18 -15.31
N LEU A 110 14.17 6.78 -16.25
CA LEU A 110 15.61 6.92 -16.10
C LEU A 110 15.93 7.84 -14.92
N GLY A 111 16.86 7.42 -14.05
CA GLY A 111 17.26 8.20 -12.89
C GLY A 111 18.19 7.41 -11.96
N ARG A 112 18.57 8.02 -10.85
CA ARG A 112 19.39 7.41 -9.80
C ARG A 112 18.77 7.51 -8.41
N GLU A 113 17.58 8.09 -8.35
CA GLU A 113 16.87 8.42 -7.11
C GLU A 113 16.38 7.15 -6.38
N GLY A 114 16.26 6.04 -7.10
CA GLY A 114 15.68 4.80 -6.56
C GLY A 114 14.17 4.92 -6.38
N VAL A 115 13.64 4.41 -5.27
CA VAL A 115 12.22 4.50 -4.94
C VAL A 115 11.92 5.85 -4.29
N ILE A 116 11.01 6.59 -4.87
CA ILE A 116 10.52 7.90 -4.43
C ILE A 116 9.12 7.70 -3.84
N ASN A 117 8.99 7.85 -2.53
CA ASN A 117 7.71 7.82 -1.83
C ASN A 117 7.08 9.22 -1.88
N ILE A 118 5.99 9.37 -2.64
CA ILE A 118 5.30 10.65 -2.82
C ILE A 118 4.63 11.09 -1.50
N GLU A 119 4.07 10.17 -0.72
CA GLU A 119 3.44 10.48 0.57
C GLU A 119 4.45 11.10 1.54
N ARG A 120 5.69 10.59 1.57
CA ARG A 120 6.76 11.16 2.38
C ARG A 120 7.14 12.56 1.94
N LEU A 121 7.27 12.77 0.63
CA LEU A 121 7.57 14.10 0.09
C LEU A 121 6.48 15.11 0.40
N ALA A 122 5.21 14.66 0.43
CA ALA A 122 4.05 15.47 0.75
C ALA A 122 3.80 15.66 2.25
N GLY A 123 4.60 15.02 3.13
CA GLY A 123 4.39 15.05 4.58
C GLY A 123 3.15 14.24 5.04
N LEU A 124 2.68 13.30 4.24
CA LEU A 124 1.53 12.44 4.51
C LEU A 124 1.92 11.02 4.97
N SER A 125 3.21 10.71 5.07
CA SER A 125 3.72 9.41 5.47
C SER A 125 4.07 9.37 6.95
N GLY A 126 3.56 8.36 7.67
CA GLY A 126 3.96 8.06 9.05
C GLY A 126 5.25 7.24 9.14
N PRO A 127 5.89 7.19 10.33
CA PRO A 127 7.19 6.52 10.53
C PRO A 127 7.18 5.04 10.17
N THR A 128 6.06 4.33 10.41
CA THR A 128 5.94 2.90 10.12
C THR A 128 5.86 2.65 8.62
N HIS A 129 5.15 3.50 7.89
CA HIS A 129 5.12 3.44 6.42
C HIS A 129 6.49 3.76 5.83
N ASP A 130 7.19 4.79 6.30
CA ASP A 130 8.56 5.13 5.85
C ASP A 130 9.53 3.97 6.06
N LYS A 131 9.42 3.27 7.20
CA LYS A 131 10.18 2.04 7.45
C LYS A 131 9.84 0.95 6.42
N GLY A 132 8.55 0.75 6.10
CA GLY A 132 8.10 -0.19 5.08
C GLY A 132 8.74 0.10 3.72
N VAL A 133 8.74 1.37 3.29
CA VAL A 133 9.40 1.82 2.04
C VAL A 133 10.92 1.59 2.09
N GLY A 134 11.56 1.77 3.23
CA GLY A 134 12.97 1.42 3.43
C GLY A 134 13.24 -0.07 3.21
N ILE A 135 12.38 -0.94 3.77
CA ILE A 135 12.46 -2.40 3.66
C ILE A 135 12.26 -2.86 2.21
N LEU A 136 11.20 -2.39 1.53
CA LEU A 136 10.96 -2.76 0.13
C LEU A 136 12.09 -2.29 -0.80
N THR A 137 12.71 -1.14 -0.50
CA THR A 137 13.90 -0.67 -1.22
C THR A 137 15.09 -1.62 -1.00
N GLY A 138 15.23 -2.15 0.22
CA GLY A 138 16.22 -3.19 0.55
C GLY A 138 16.01 -4.47 -0.25
N PHE A 139 14.76 -4.95 -0.34
CA PHE A 139 14.39 -6.10 -1.17
C PHE A 139 14.74 -5.89 -2.65
N LEU A 140 14.34 -4.76 -3.25
CA LEU A 140 14.65 -4.47 -4.65
C LEU A 140 16.15 -4.41 -4.93
N ARG A 141 16.94 -3.84 -4.01
CA ARG A 141 18.40 -3.84 -4.11
C ARG A 141 18.99 -5.24 -4.02
N GLY A 142 18.52 -6.05 -3.09
CA GLY A 142 18.93 -7.44 -2.93
C GLY A 142 18.61 -8.30 -4.15
N ALA A 143 17.46 -8.08 -4.77
CA ALA A 143 17.03 -8.80 -5.96
C ALA A 143 17.78 -8.37 -7.22
N PHE A 144 17.90 -7.06 -7.49
CA PHE A 144 18.31 -6.55 -8.79
C PHE A 144 19.67 -5.83 -8.84
N ALA A 145 20.22 -5.41 -7.69
CA ALA A 145 21.51 -4.70 -7.66
C ALA A 145 22.70 -5.62 -7.40
N ARG A 146 22.61 -6.90 -7.75
CA ARG A 146 23.68 -7.90 -7.50
C ARG A 146 24.91 -7.69 -8.36
N ARG A 147 24.73 -7.29 -9.62
CA ARG A 147 25.84 -7.12 -10.60
C ARG A 147 25.95 -5.70 -11.14
N VAL A 148 24.87 -4.92 -11.09
CA VAL A 148 24.80 -3.54 -11.57
C VAL A 148 24.04 -2.68 -10.55
N PRO A 149 24.34 -1.37 -10.45
CA PRO A 149 23.57 -0.49 -9.57
C PRO A 149 22.11 -0.45 -9.95
N LEU A 150 21.21 -0.31 -8.95
CA LEU A 150 19.79 -0.05 -9.19
C LEU A 150 19.64 1.38 -9.76
N THR A 151 19.59 1.48 -11.08
CA THR A 151 19.57 2.75 -11.80
C THR A 151 18.19 3.01 -12.35
N MET A 152 17.33 3.57 -11.52
CA MET A 152 15.97 4.00 -11.88
C MET A 152 15.52 5.17 -11.01
N ALA A 153 14.57 5.96 -11.48
CA ALA A 153 13.69 6.80 -10.69
C ALA A 153 12.30 6.14 -10.70
N CYS A 154 11.82 5.73 -9.54
CA CYS A 154 10.53 5.06 -9.42
C CYS A 154 9.68 5.79 -8.38
N SER A 155 8.64 6.49 -8.82
CA SER A 155 7.66 7.10 -7.92
C SER A 155 6.55 6.10 -7.59
N VAL A 156 6.18 6.05 -6.30
CA VAL A 156 5.06 5.26 -5.79
C VAL A 156 4.12 6.16 -5.02
N THR A 157 2.82 6.00 -5.21
CA THR A 157 1.81 6.80 -4.50
C THR A 157 0.49 6.04 -4.30
N PHE A 158 -0.22 6.46 -3.26
CA PHE A 158 -1.61 6.09 -3.00
C PHE A 158 -2.52 7.14 -3.62
N GLU A 159 -3.05 6.85 -4.78
CA GLU A 159 -3.90 7.77 -5.52
C GLU A 159 -5.12 8.21 -4.70
N GLN A 160 -5.46 9.48 -4.77
CA GLN A 160 -6.61 10.06 -4.08
C GLN A 160 -6.64 9.82 -2.55
N SER A 161 -5.44 9.71 -1.93
CA SER A 161 -5.28 9.61 -0.49
C SER A 161 -4.69 10.91 0.05
N TYR A 162 -5.52 11.73 0.68
CA TYR A 162 -5.15 13.07 1.19
C TYR A 162 -5.08 13.12 2.72
N GLY A 163 -5.47 12.04 3.38
CA GLY A 163 -5.21 11.81 4.80
C GLY A 163 -3.87 11.11 5.00
N GLY A 164 -3.27 11.22 6.17
CA GLY A 164 -2.00 10.55 6.46
C GLY A 164 -2.09 9.03 6.29
N ILE A 165 -1.01 8.42 5.82
CA ILE A 165 -0.85 6.96 5.70
C ILE A 165 0.21 6.53 6.71
N ASP A 166 -0.12 5.55 7.55
CA ASP A 166 0.86 4.90 8.42
C ASP A 166 0.64 3.37 8.41
N GLY A 167 1.68 2.63 8.83
CA GLY A 167 1.71 1.18 8.74
C GLY A 167 2.44 0.66 7.51
N ASP A 168 3.02 -0.53 7.64
CA ASP A 168 3.81 -1.21 6.60
C ASP A 168 3.01 -2.24 5.80
N SER A 169 1.71 -2.37 6.06
CA SER A 169 0.84 -3.39 5.49
C SER A 169 0.56 -3.26 3.98
N ALA A 170 1.05 -2.20 3.34
CA ALA A 170 0.99 -1.98 1.90
C ALA A 170 2.31 -2.28 1.18
N SER A 171 3.39 -2.63 1.89
CA SER A 171 4.73 -2.80 1.30
C SER A 171 4.75 -3.84 0.18
N SER A 172 4.02 -4.96 0.31
CA SER A 172 3.89 -5.94 -0.76
C SER A 172 3.17 -5.35 -1.98
N THR A 173 2.13 -4.56 -1.76
CA THR A 173 1.34 -3.92 -2.83
C THR A 173 2.21 -2.95 -3.63
N GLU A 174 3.02 -2.15 -2.94
CA GLU A 174 3.97 -1.21 -3.55
C GLU A 174 5.03 -1.95 -4.38
N ILE A 175 5.58 -3.06 -3.86
CA ILE A 175 6.52 -3.91 -4.61
C ILE A 175 5.89 -4.43 -5.89
N TYR A 176 4.66 -4.96 -5.82
CA TYR A 176 3.99 -5.49 -7.02
C TYR A 176 3.75 -4.40 -8.07
N ALA A 177 3.36 -3.19 -7.65
CA ALA A 177 3.23 -2.06 -8.57
C ALA A 177 4.57 -1.70 -9.25
N ILE A 178 5.67 -1.70 -8.48
CA ILE A 178 7.02 -1.43 -8.99
C ILE A 178 7.46 -2.53 -9.97
N LEU A 179 7.31 -3.81 -9.61
CA LEU A 179 7.68 -4.95 -10.47
C LEU A 179 6.91 -4.93 -11.78
N SER A 180 5.60 -4.67 -11.70
CA SER A 180 4.75 -4.53 -12.90
C SER A 180 5.20 -3.38 -13.80
N ALA A 181 5.50 -2.22 -13.22
CA ALA A 181 5.98 -1.05 -13.96
C ALA A 181 7.35 -1.28 -14.62
N LEU A 182 8.27 -1.99 -13.92
CA LEU A 182 9.58 -2.34 -14.46
C LEU A 182 9.50 -3.39 -15.56
N ALA A 183 8.74 -4.46 -15.33
CA ALA A 183 8.60 -5.57 -16.26
C ALA A 183 7.68 -5.25 -17.45
N GLU A 184 6.91 -4.15 -17.37
CA GLU A 184 5.84 -3.80 -18.30
C GLU A 184 4.81 -4.94 -18.48
N ILE A 185 4.48 -5.61 -17.35
CA ILE A 185 3.49 -6.68 -17.27
C ILE A 185 2.26 -6.17 -16.51
N PRO A 186 1.06 -6.26 -17.08
CA PRO A 186 -0.14 -5.79 -16.41
C PRO A 186 -0.53 -6.68 -15.23
N ILE A 187 -1.18 -6.08 -14.22
CA ILE A 187 -1.71 -6.71 -13.02
C ILE A 187 -3.23 -6.75 -13.11
N LYS A 188 -3.81 -7.89 -12.74
CA LYS A 188 -5.26 -8.11 -12.62
C LYS A 188 -5.87 -7.19 -11.57
N GLN A 189 -6.72 -6.26 -11.98
CA GLN A 189 -7.31 -5.25 -11.09
C GLN A 189 -8.44 -5.79 -10.20
N GLY A 190 -8.98 -6.94 -10.52
CA GLY A 190 -9.94 -7.64 -9.66
C GLY A 190 -9.34 -8.20 -8.37
N ILE A 191 -8.03 -8.14 -8.19
CA ILE A 191 -7.33 -8.66 -7.01
C ILE A 191 -6.78 -7.48 -6.19
N ALA A 192 -7.31 -7.29 -4.98
CA ALA A 192 -6.73 -6.37 -4.02
C ALA A 192 -5.68 -7.08 -3.16
N VAL A 193 -4.71 -6.31 -2.67
CA VAL A 193 -3.53 -6.85 -1.98
C VAL A 193 -3.34 -6.18 -0.63
N THR A 194 -2.91 -6.96 0.34
CA THR A 194 -2.36 -6.45 1.60
C THR A 194 -1.29 -7.40 2.13
N GLY A 195 -0.21 -6.85 2.65
CA GLY A 195 0.90 -7.61 3.24
C GLY A 195 2.07 -6.70 3.58
N SER A 196 2.67 -6.89 4.75
CA SER A 196 4.00 -6.40 5.05
C SER A 196 5.04 -7.34 4.45
N VAL A 197 6.26 -6.89 4.25
CA VAL A 197 7.35 -7.72 3.71
C VAL A 197 8.62 -7.54 4.52
N ASP A 198 9.50 -8.54 4.47
CA ASP A 198 10.88 -8.41 4.89
C ASP A 198 11.82 -8.12 3.71
N GLN A 199 13.10 -7.89 3.99
CA GLN A 199 14.09 -7.56 2.95
C GLN A 199 14.43 -8.74 2.01
N TYR A 200 13.94 -9.95 2.32
CA TYR A 200 14.16 -11.16 1.52
C TYR A 200 12.95 -11.51 0.63
N GLY A 201 11.85 -10.73 0.74
CA GLY A 201 10.64 -10.97 -0.03
C GLY A 201 9.61 -11.86 0.68
N GLY A 202 9.85 -12.21 1.93
CA GLY A 202 8.89 -12.93 2.77
C GLY A 202 7.70 -12.03 3.13
N VAL A 203 6.47 -12.48 2.84
CA VAL A 203 5.24 -11.74 3.12
C VAL A 203 4.80 -12.01 4.56
N GLN A 204 4.61 -10.93 5.33
CA GLN A 204 4.38 -10.97 6.76
C GLN A 204 2.96 -10.57 7.14
N ALA A 205 2.49 -11.06 8.30
CA ALA A 205 1.17 -10.79 8.84
C ALA A 205 0.88 -9.30 9.05
N ILE A 206 -0.37 -8.92 8.84
CA ILE A 206 -0.87 -7.55 9.01
C ILE A 206 -2.09 -7.51 9.94
N GLY A 207 -2.42 -6.33 10.44
CA GLY A 207 -3.64 -6.09 11.20
C GLY A 207 -4.86 -5.82 10.33
N GLY A 208 -6.04 -6.17 10.85
CA GLY A 208 -7.32 -5.83 10.21
C GLY A 208 -7.59 -6.58 8.91
N VAL A 209 -7.13 -7.83 8.79
CA VAL A 209 -7.29 -8.64 7.58
C VAL A 209 -8.76 -8.86 7.23
N ASN A 210 -9.62 -9.06 8.23
CA ASN A 210 -11.05 -9.29 8.01
C ASN A 210 -11.75 -8.05 7.46
N GLU A 211 -11.51 -6.90 8.06
CA GLU A 211 -12.06 -5.62 7.61
C GLU A 211 -11.59 -5.28 6.19
N LYS A 212 -10.32 -5.56 5.88
CA LYS A 212 -9.74 -5.34 4.55
C LYS A 212 -10.42 -6.20 3.48
N ILE A 213 -10.62 -7.49 3.75
CA ILE A 213 -11.31 -8.41 2.83
C ILE A 213 -12.76 -7.97 2.64
N GLU A 214 -13.49 -7.72 3.74
CA GLU A 214 -14.89 -7.32 3.71
C GLU A 214 -15.10 -5.99 2.99
N GLY A 215 -14.20 -5.03 3.17
CA GLY A 215 -14.26 -3.74 2.49
C GLY A 215 -14.12 -3.87 0.97
N PHE A 216 -13.15 -4.65 0.47
CA PHE A 216 -13.01 -4.88 -0.97
C PHE A 216 -14.15 -5.73 -1.54
N PHE A 217 -14.60 -6.74 -0.78
CA PHE A 217 -15.77 -7.54 -1.16
C PHE A 217 -17.02 -6.67 -1.41
N ARG A 218 -17.29 -5.71 -0.52
CA ARG A 218 -18.44 -4.78 -0.70
C ARG A 218 -18.31 -3.97 -1.97
N VAL A 219 -17.12 -3.47 -2.29
CA VAL A 219 -16.87 -2.75 -3.55
C VAL A 219 -17.12 -3.67 -4.76
N CYS A 220 -16.57 -4.89 -4.76
CA CYS A 220 -16.82 -5.84 -5.84
C CYS A 220 -18.30 -6.22 -5.96
N LYS A 221 -19.00 -6.39 -4.83
CA LYS A 221 -20.43 -6.71 -4.81
C LYS A 221 -21.28 -5.60 -5.42
N SER A 222 -20.94 -4.33 -5.18
CA SER A 222 -21.67 -3.18 -5.75
C SER A 222 -21.48 -3.05 -7.26
N THR A 223 -20.33 -3.49 -7.81
CA THR A 223 -20.03 -3.48 -9.25
C THR A 223 -20.43 -4.79 -9.95
N GLY A 224 -20.76 -5.82 -9.18
CA GLY A 224 -21.10 -7.17 -9.66
C GLY A 224 -19.94 -8.15 -9.48
N LEU A 225 -20.21 -9.26 -8.78
CA LEU A 225 -19.25 -10.34 -8.58
C LEU A 225 -19.07 -11.15 -9.86
N THR A 226 -17.83 -11.43 -10.22
CA THR A 226 -17.46 -12.14 -11.47
C THR A 226 -16.81 -13.49 -11.24
N GLY A 227 -16.52 -13.87 -9.99
CA GLY A 227 -15.76 -15.06 -9.63
C GLY A 227 -14.25 -14.92 -9.84
N ARG A 228 -13.78 -13.80 -10.42
CA ARG A 228 -12.35 -13.52 -10.61
C ARG A 228 -11.80 -12.51 -9.61
N GLN A 229 -12.68 -11.87 -8.85
CA GLN A 229 -12.33 -10.88 -7.84
C GLN A 229 -11.95 -11.56 -6.53
N GLY A 230 -11.12 -10.87 -5.74
CA GLY A 230 -10.75 -11.34 -4.41
C GLY A 230 -9.62 -10.55 -3.78
N VAL A 231 -9.12 -11.06 -2.67
CA VAL A 231 -8.04 -10.43 -1.90
C VAL A 231 -6.89 -11.40 -1.73
N MET A 232 -5.69 -10.91 -1.99
CA MET A 232 -4.43 -11.60 -1.68
C MET A 232 -3.92 -11.12 -0.32
N ILE A 233 -3.70 -12.08 0.58
CA ILE A 233 -3.30 -11.86 1.99
C ILE A 233 -2.04 -12.65 2.33
N PRO A 234 -1.31 -12.27 3.40
CA PRO A 234 -0.24 -13.11 3.94
C PRO A 234 -0.76 -14.48 4.41
N ALA A 235 -0.05 -15.55 4.10
CA ALA A 235 -0.40 -16.91 4.55
C ALA A 235 -0.50 -17.01 6.08
N SER A 236 0.32 -16.25 6.81
CA SER A 236 0.29 -16.16 8.26
C SER A 236 -1.02 -15.59 8.83
N ASN A 237 -1.80 -14.82 8.06
CA ASN A 237 -3.11 -14.30 8.49
C ASN A 237 -4.28 -15.27 8.26
N VAL A 238 -4.08 -16.41 7.61
CA VAL A 238 -5.16 -17.40 7.37
C VAL A 238 -5.81 -17.85 8.68
N LEU A 239 -5.01 -17.99 9.74
CA LEU A 239 -5.51 -18.39 11.06
C LEU A 239 -6.36 -17.32 11.76
N ASP A 240 -6.29 -16.06 11.29
CA ASP A 240 -7.02 -14.93 11.86
C ASP A 240 -8.34 -14.64 11.13
N LEU A 241 -8.63 -15.38 10.07
CA LEU A 241 -9.84 -15.17 9.27
C LEU A 241 -11.11 -15.50 10.07
N HIS A 242 -11.96 -14.51 10.18
CA HIS A 242 -13.31 -14.59 10.75
C HIS A 242 -14.23 -13.64 9.99
N LEU A 243 -14.52 -14.01 8.76
CA LEU A 243 -15.24 -13.18 7.79
C LEU A 243 -16.76 -13.19 8.04
N ALA A 244 -17.42 -12.14 7.58
CA ALA A 244 -18.87 -12.08 7.53
C ALA A 244 -19.43 -13.24 6.68
N ILE A 245 -20.60 -13.74 7.07
CA ILE A 245 -21.20 -14.93 6.43
C ILE A 245 -21.40 -14.71 4.94
N GLU A 246 -21.76 -13.51 4.50
CA GLU A 246 -21.95 -13.17 3.09
C GLU A 246 -20.66 -13.33 2.26
N VAL A 247 -19.49 -13.03 2.86
CA VAL A 247 -18.19 -13.24 2.19
C VAL A 247 -17.87 -14.72 2.12
N VAL A 248 -18.11 -15.46 3.21
CA VAL A 248 -17.89 -16.92 3.26
C VAL A 248 -18.77 -17.63 2.23
N ASP A 249 -20.03 -17.23 2.09
CA ASP A 249 -20.95 -17.83 1.13
C ASP A 249 -20.54 -17.50 -0.31
N ALA A 250 -20.14 -16.26 -0.60
CA ALA A 250 -19.63 -15.87 -1.92
C ALA A 250 -18.35 -16.65 -2.30
N VAL A 251 -17.45 -16.90 -1.33
CA VAL A 251 -16.25 -17.71 -1.57
C VAL A 251 -16.63 -19.18 -1.82
N ARG A 252 -17.56 -19.73 -1.05
CA ARG A 252 -18.05 -21.11 -1.23
C ARG A 252 -18.73 -21.32 -2.59
N GLU A 253 -19.43 -20.31 -3.09
CA GLU A 253 -20.09 -20.29 -4.38
C GLU A 253 -19.14 -19.96 -5.55
N GLY A 254 -17.86 -19.71 -5.27
CA GLY A 254 -16.87 -19.37 -6.29
C GLY A 254 -17.06 -17.98 -6.91
N GLN A 255 -17.80 -17.09 -6.25
CA GLN A 255 -18.05 -15.72 -6.71
C GLN A 255 -16.98 -14.73 -6.27
N PHE A 256 -16.23 -15.06 -5.21
CA PHE A 256 -15.16 -14.26 -4.66
C PHE A 256 -14.02 -15.15 -4.17
N ASN A 257 -12.80 -14.63 -4.05
CA ASN A 257 -11.64 -15.44 -3.69
C ASN A 257 -10.82 -14.79 -2.57
N VAL A 258 -10.12 -15.62 -1.79
CA VAL A 258 -9.08 -15.19 -0.86
C VAL A 258 -7.86 -16.07 -1.10
N TRP A 259 -6.76 -15.44 -1.54
CA TRP A 259 -5.50 -16.12 -1.81
C TRP A 259 -4.50 -15.82 -0.70
N ALA A 260 -3.81 -16.85 -0.26
CA ALA A 260 -2.76 -16.76 0.73
C ALA A 260 -1.39 -16.90 0.06
N VAL A 261 -0.47 -15.97 0.33
CA VAL A 261 0.88 -15.97 -0.24
C VAL A 261 1.94 -15.86 0.84
N GLU A 262 3.08 -16.47 0.63
CA GLU A 262 4.21 -16.48 1.55
C GLU A 262 5.34 -15.56 1.08
N THR A 263 5.46 -15.35 -0.24
CA THR A 263 6.55 -14.60 -0.85
C THR A 263 6.06 -13.62 -1.92
N ILE A 264 6.92 -12.66 -2.25
CA ILE A 264 6.66 -11.70 -3.34
C ILE A 264 6.57 -12.43 -4.68
N GLU A 265 7.38 -13.46 -4.88
CA GLU A 265 7.39 -14.29 -6.10
C GLU A 265 6.01 -14.90 -6.34
N GLY A 266 5.48 -15.65 -5.36
CA GLY A 266 4.15 -16.27 -5.48
C GLY A 266 3.02 -15.27 -5.68
N GLY A 267 3.16 -14.07 -5.07
CA GLY A 267 2.18 -13.00 -5.22
C GLY A 267 2.18 -12.38 -6.63
N ILE A 268 3.35 -12.10 -7.20
CA ILE A 268 3.41 -11.49 -8.54
C ILE A 268 2.94 -12.48 -9.63
N GLU A 269 3.19 -13.78 -9.47
CA GLU A 269 2.67 -14.82 -10.36
C GLU A 269 1.15 -14.87 -10.37
N LEU A 270 0.53 -14.81 -9.19
CA LEU A 270 -0.92 -14.76 -9.07
C LEU A 270 -1.51 -13.52 -9.78
N LEU A 271 -0.89 -12.36 -9.56
CA LEU A 271 -1.36 -11.08 -10.06
C LEU A 271 -1.21 -10.94 -11.58
N THR A 272 -0.14 -11.50 -12.15
CA THR A 272 0.20 -11.35 -13.57
C THR A 272 -0.13 -12.58 -14.40
N GLY A 273 -0.06 -13.76 -13.79
CA GLY A 273 -0.11 -15.05 -14.51
C GLY A 273 1.21 -15.42 -15.22
N VAL A 274 2.30 -14.69 -14.92
CA VAL A 274 3.64 -14.90 -15.46
C VAL A 274 4.55 -15.36 -14.33
N GLU A 275 5.41 -16.35 -14.57
CA GLU A 275 6.38 -16.87 -13.61
C GLU A 275 7.29 -15.75 -13.08
N ALA A 276 7.54 -15.71 -11.78
CA ALA A 276 8.45 -14.75 -11.16
C ALA A 276 9.88 -14.96 -11.63
N GLY A 277 10.32 -16.20 -11.68
CA GLY A 277 11.68 -16.66 -11.98
C GLY A 277 12.49 -16.92 -10.72
N GLU A 278 13.45 -17.82 -10.81
CA GLU A 278 14.43 -18.13 -9.78
C GLU A 278 15.83 -17.68 -10.20
N TRP A 279 16.57 -17.07 -9.27
CA TRP A 279 17.93 -16.61 -9.54
C TRP A 279 18.90 -17.79 -9.63
N SER A 280 19.71 -17.80 -10.70
CA SER A 280 20.89 -18.65 -10.85
C SER A 280 22.16 -17.80 -10.84
N ASP A 281 23.22 -18.27 -10.17
CA ASP A 281 24.51 -17.54 -10.19
C ASP A 281 25.19 -17.56 -11.57
N GLU A 282 24.89 -18.56 -12.38
CA GLU A 282 25.41 -18.71 -13.74
C GLU A 282 24.66 -17.80 -14.73
N ASP A 283 23.33 -17.95 -14.79
CA ASP A 283 22.50 -17.34 -15.84
C ASP A 283 21.77 -16.07 -15.38
N GLY A 284 21.64 -15.85 -14.06
CA GLY A 284 20.84 -14.76 -13.49
C GLY A 284 19.35 -15.12 -13.41
N TRP A 285 18.49 -14.14 -13.64
CA TRP A 285 17.05 -14.34 -13.72
C TRP A 285 16.66 -14.91 -15.09
N PRO A 286 15.74 -15.90 -15.16
CA PRO A 286 15.28 -16.49 -16.43
C PRO A 286 14.67 -15.44 -17.36
N GLU A 287 15.03 -15.53 -18.65
CA GLU A 287 14.45 -14.65 -19.66
C GLU A 287 12.93 -14.88 -19.77
N GLY A 288 12.17 -13.78 -19.87
CA GLY A 288 10.71 -13.82 -19.97
C GLY A 288 9.97 -13.87 -18.63
N SER A 289 10.63 -14.29 -17.53
CA SER A 289 10.07 -14.18 -16.18
C SER A 289 9.89 -12.72 -15.75
N VAL A 290 9.05 -12.46 -14.73
CA VAL A 290 8.84 -11.10 -14.22
C VAL A 290 10.17 -10.48 -13.79
N PHE A 291 10.96 -11.17 -12.98
CA PHE A 291 12.25 -10.66 -12.48
C PHE A 291 13.30 -10.55 -13.59
N GLY A 292 13.26 -11.46 -14.57
CA GLY A 292 14.11 -11.38 -15.76
C GLY A 292 13.83 -10.13 -16.58
N ARG A 293 12.57 -9.79 -16.83
CA ARG A 293 12.17 -8.56 -17.51
C ARG A 293 12.55 -7.32 -16.72
N CYS A 294 12.35 -7.31 -15.38
CA CYS A 294 12.81 -6.22 -14.52
C CYS A 294 14.32 -6.00 -14.67
N GLN A 295 15.12 -7.06 -14.60
CA GLN A 295 16.56 -6.98 -14.75
C GLN A 295 17.00 -6.48 -16.13
N ALA A 296 16.35 -6.99 -17.20
CA ALA A 296 16.62 -6.54 -18.56
C ALA A 296 16.37 -5.04 -18.74
N ARG A 297 15.23 -4.54 -18.20
CA ARG A 297 14.89 -3.12 -18.22
C ARG A 297 15.89 -2.26 -17.44
N LEU A 298 16.28 -2.69 -16.25
CA LEU A 298 17.31 -2.01 -15.44
C LEU A 298 18.67 -1.96 -16.15
N ASN A 299 19.08 -3.06 -16.79
CA ASN A 299 20.32 -3.11 -17.59
C ASN A 299 20.25 -2.16 -18.80
N GLU A 300 19.10 -2.02 -19.43
CA GLU A 300 18.87 -1.05 -20.51
C GLU A 300 19.01 0.39 -19.98
N MET A 301 18.38 0.71 -18.85
CA MET A 301 18.49 2.02 -18.20
C MET A 301 19.93 2.39 -17.89
N VAL A 302 20.72 1.45 -17.36
CA VAL A 302 22.17 1.64 -17.12
C VAL A 302 22.90 1.99 -18.41
N ARG A 303 22.59 1.30 -19.52
CA ARG A 303 23.22 1.59 -20.83
C ARG A 303 22.88 2.98 -21.33
N LEU A 304 21.59 3.37 -21.28
CA LEU A 304 21.12 4.68 -21.72
C LEU A 304 21.74 5.82 -20.88
N MET A 305 21.83 5.66 -19.56
CA MET A 305 22.47 6.64 -18.66
C MET A 305 23.95 6.82 -18.97
N ARG A 306 24.67 5.72 -19.28
CA ARG A 306 26.10 5.80 -19.69
C ARG A 306 26.29 6.51 -21.02
N GLN A 307 25.37 6.32 -21.97
CA GLN A 307 25.41 7.00 -23.26
C GLN A 307 25.13 8.50 -23.11
N SER A 308 24.14 8.88 -22.34
CA SER A 308 23.82 10.30 -22.06
C SER A 308 24.96 11.04 -21.32
N GLY A 309 25.71 10.34 -20.47
CA GLY A 309 26.85 10.93 -19.76
C GLY A 309 28.09 11.14 -20.64
N LYS A 310 28.20 10.44 -21.78
CA LYS A 310 29.31 10.61 -22.75
C LYS A 310 29.05 11.70 -23.79
N GLY A 311 27.84 12.27 -23.85
CA GLY A 311 27.41 13.23 -24.87
C GLY A 311 27.58 14.71 -24.49
N LYS A 312 28.28 15.08 -23.42
CA LYS A 312 28.69 16.46 -23.18
C LYS A 312 30.10 16.63 -23.76
N PRO A 313 30.28 17.29 -24.90
CA PRO A 313 31.60 17.74 -25.29
C PRO A 313 32.06 18.74 -24.23
N ALA A 314 33.29 18.58 -23.78
CA ALA A 314 34.02 19.63 -23.07
C ALA A 314 33.94 20.88 -23.98
N SER A 315 33.20 21.90 -23.52
CA SER A 315 33.31 23.21 -24.15
C SER A 315 34.75 23.67 -23.92
N ASP A 316 35.49 23.77 -25.04
CA ASP A 316 36.77 24.44 -25.15
C ASP A 316 36.72 25.79 -24.42
N GLU A 317 37.32 25.85 -23.28
CA GLU A 317 37.91 27.07 -22.75
C GLU A 317 39.31 27.21 -23.44
N SER A 318 39.29 27.67 -24.67
CA SER A 318 40.47 28.22 -25.32
C SER A 318 40.49 29.73 -25.16
N GLU A 319 41.47 30.14 -24.38
CA GLU A 319 42.31 31.33 -24.58
C GLU A 319 41.66 32.60 -25.15
N ASN A 320 41.58 33.60 -24.31
CA ASN A 320 42.08 34.94 -24.73
C ASN A 320 42.75 35.64 -23.53
N GLY A 321 44.04 35.51 -23.50
CA GLY A 321 44.91 36.37 -22.71
C GLY A 321 45.20 37.62 -23.52
N ALA A 322 45.10 38.77 -22.87
CA ALA A 322 45.78 40.05 -23.11
C ALA A 322 45.16 41.01 -22.12
N GLY A 323 45.78 41.48 -21.07
CA GLY A 323 47.01 42.27 -21.02
C GLY A 323 46.59 43.66 -20.58
N ILE A 324 47.39 44.22 -19.60
CA ILE A 324 47.55 45.65 -19.26
C ILE A 324 46.71 46.15 -18.07
N SER A 325 47.35 46.25 -16.94
CA SER A 325 48.21 47.25 -16.23
C SER A 325 47.43 48.14 -15.25
N GLU A 326 47.91 48.02 -14.02
CA GLU A 326 48.35 49.04 -13.06
C GLU A 326 47.44 50.28 -12.76
N ASN A 327 47.34 50.45 -11.55
CA ASN A 327 47.34 51.63 -10.63
C ASN A 327 46.02 51.67 -9.83
N GLY A 328 46.02 51.66 -8.57
CA GLY A 328 46.80 52.42 -7.60
C GLY A 328 45.83 53.07 -6.63
N ASP A 329 46.14 52.94 -5.40
CA ASP A 329 45.85 53.85 -4.28
C ASP A 329 44.48 53.78 -3.57
N GLN A 330 44.54 53.30 -2.34
CA GLN A 330 44.62 53.97 -1.04
C GLN A 330 43.28 54.37 -0.40
N ASN A 331 43.17 53.89 0.82
CA ASN A 331 42.66 54.57 2.04
C ASN A 331 41.14 54.87 2.07
N ASP A 332 40.45 54.75 3.13
CA ASP A 332 40.65 54.90 4.56
C ASP A 332 39.45 54.24 5.29
N GLU A 333 39.71 53.61 6.37
CA GLU A 333 39.20 53.81 7.72
C GLU A 333 37.80 54.51 7.84
N ASP A 334 36.86 53.93 8.55
CA ASP A 334 36.60 54.31 9.94
C ASP A 334 35.35 53.59 10.54
N ASP A 335 35.55 53.14 11.69
CA ASP A 335 34.82 53.06 12.94
C ASP A 335 33.29 53.22 13.00
N GLY A 336 32.75 52.45 13.95
CA GLY A 336 31.63 52.84 14.79
C GLY A 336 30.58 51.76 14.94
N ASP A 337 30.74 50.87 15.85
CA ASP A 337 30.34 50.83 17.27
C ASP A 337 28.80 50.87 17.53
N ASN A 338 28.45 49.94 18.37
CA ASN A 338 27.38 49.93 19.36
C ASN A 338 25.93 49.51 19.03
N GLY A 339 25.53 48.56 19.85
CA GLY A 339 24.33 48.68 20.71
C GLY A 339 23.29 47.60 20.47
N ASP A 340 23.37 46.47 21.09
CA ASP A 340 22.81 46.03 22.39
C ASP A 340 21.26 46.08 22.52
N GLN A 341 20.78 45.04 23.19
CA GLN A 341 19.49 44.81 23.87
C GLN A 341 18.37 44.11 23.04
N ALA A 342 18.16 42.79 23.26
CA ALA A 342 17.39 42.20 24.37
C ALA A 342 15.91 42.68 24.47
N HIS A 343 14.98 41.74 24.28
CA HIS A 343 13.87 41.38 25.17
C HIS A 343 12.87 40.49 24.43
N THR A 344 12.78 39.19 24.82
CA THR A 344 11.66 38.54 25.54
C THR A 344 10.23 38.90 25.10
N SER A 345 9.55 37.96 24.57
CA SER A 345 8.32 37.35 25.11
C SER A 345 7.98 36.10 24.37
#